data_94aa78941635a4ec6657873669452d7c
#
_entry.id   94aa78941635a4ec6657873669452d7c
#
_cell.length_a   1.000
_cell.length_b   1.000
_cell.length_c   1.000
_cell.angle_alpha   90.00
_cell.angle_beta   90.00
_cell.angle_gamma   90.00
#
_symmetry.space_group_name_H-M   'P 1'
#
loop_
_entity.id
_entity.type
_entity.pdbx_description
1 polymer ?
#
loop_
_entity_poly.entity_id
_entity_poly.type
_entity_poly.pdbx_seq_one_letter_code
_entity_poly.pdbx_strand_id
1 'polypeptide(L)' 'MDGTIFNSNGVRVAVVIADAVFSLKGQKLYDLKGSNIYKLNGDLVGHLSDTRAKEKRLDKTTDKLFPST' A
#
# COMPACT_ATOMS: atom_id res chain seq x y z
N MET A 1 11.23 -4.37 -1.42
CA MET A 1 11.44 -3.47 -0.28
C MET A 1 10.33 -3.70 0.74
N ASP A 2 10.69 -3.86 1.99
CA ASP A 2 9.71 -4.14 3.04
C ASP A 2 9.33 -2.85 3.77
N GLY A 3 8.10 -2.78 4.23
CA GLY A 3 7.64 -1.61 4.94
C GLY A 3 6.21 -1.74 5.43
N THR A 4 5.72 -0.68 6.05
CA THR A 4 4.37 -0.60 6.57
C THR A 4 3.63 0.54 5.89
N ILE A 5 2.37 0.32 5.53
CA ILE A 5 1.54 1.33 4.89
C ILE A 5 0.55 1.89 5.91
N PHE A 6 0.53 3.22 6.02
CA PHE A 6 -0.40 3.96 6.87
C PHE A 6 -1.36 4.76 5.99
N ASN A 7 -2.62 4.84 6.39
CA ASN A 7 -3.57 5.69 5.68
C ASN A 7 -3.33 7.17 6.01
N SER A 8 -4.11 8.07 5.42
CA SER A 8 -3.94 9.51 5.64
C SER A 8 -4.21 9.93 7.08
N ASN A 9 -4.89 9.10 7.86
CA ASN A 9 -5.13 9.32 9.29
C ASN A 9 -4.03 8.74 10.19
N GLY A 10 -3.00 8.14 9.60
CA GLY A 10 -1.90 7.55 10.36
C GLY A 10 -2.19 6.16 10.91
N VAL A 11 -3.23 5.49 10.44
CA VAL A 11 -3.57 4.14 10.88
C VAL A 11 -2.88 3.12 9.98
N ARG A 12 -2.24 2.11 10.58
CA ARG A 12 -1.60 1.04 9.84
C ARG A 12 -2.67 0.18 9.15
N VAL A 13 -2.57 0.03 7.83
CA VAL A 13 -3.59 -0.68 7.04
C VAL A 13 -3.03 -1.84 6.23
N ALA A 14 -1.71 -1.86 5.97
CA ALA A 14 -1.11 -2.92 5.15
C ALA A 14 0.39 -2.99 5.37
N VAL A 15 1.02 -4.02 4.82
CA VAL A 15 2.47 -4.18 4.84
C VAL A 15 2.98 -4.46 3.43
N VAL A 16 4.22 -4.06 3.16
CA VAL A 16 4.90 -4.34 1.89
C VAL A 16 5.99 -5.36 2.16
N ILE A 17 5.97 -6.46 1.40
CA ILE A 17 7.02 -7.48 1.45
C ILE A 17 7.46 -7.71 0.00
N ALA A 18 8.75 -7.49 -0.27
CA ALA A 18 9.30 -7.48 -1.62
C ALA A 18 8.51 -6.46 -2.46
N ASP A 19 7.97 -6.84 -3.60
CA ASP A 19 7.20 -5.95 -4.47
C ASP A 19 5.70 -6.20 -4.36
N ALA A 20 5.23 -6.66 -3.20
CA ALA A 20 3.81 -6.99 -3.00
C ALA A 20 3.28 -6.31 -1.75
N VAL A 21 1.98 -6.00 -1.78
CA VAL A 21 1.26 -5.39 -0.67
C VAL A 21 0.32 -6.43 -0.08
N PHE A 22 0.43 -6.63 1.23
CA PHE A 22 -0.38 -7.61 1.95
C PHE A 22 -1.24 -6.91 2.99
N SER A 23 -2.42 -7.46 3.25
CA SER A 23 -3.25 -7.03 4.36
C SER A 23 -2.56 -7.37 5.68
N LEU A 24 -3.04 -6.80 6.78
CA LEU A 24 -2.53 -7.13 8.11
C LEU A 24 -2.80 -8.58 8.48
N LYS A 25 -3.68 -9.25 7.77
CA LYS A 25 -3.99 -10.68 7.94
C LYS A 25 -3.13 -11.59 7.06
N GLY A 26 -2.25 -11.01 6.24
CA GLY A 26 -1.35 -11.78 5.39
C GLY A 26 -1.88 -12.09 3.99
N GLN A 27 -2.97 -11.48 3.58
CA GLN A 27 -3.55 -11.67 2.27
C GLN A 27 -2.92 -10.72 1.25
N LYS A 28 -2.47 -11.23 0.11
CA LYS A 28 -1.91 -10.37 -0.93
C LYS A 28 -3.02 -9.54 -1.56
N LEU A 29 -2.85 -8.22 -1.57
CA LEU A 29 -3.85 -7.28 -2.07
C LEU A 29 -3.46 -6.67 -3.40
N TYR A 30 -2.20 -6.25 -3.55
CA TYR A 30 -1.73 -5.48 -4.69
C TYR A 30 -0.28 -5.81 -4.98
N ASP A 31 0.17 -5.42 -6.20
CA ASP A 31 1.57 -5.37 -6.55
C ASP A 31 2.06 -3.93 -6.45
N LEU A 32 3.32 -3.76 -6.08
CA LEU A 32 3.93 -2.44 -5.94
C LEU A 32 5.14 -2.35 -6.86
N LYS A 33 5.17 -1.33 -7.73
CA LYS A 33 6.32 -1.05 -8.60
C LYS A 33 6.72 0.40 -8.41
N GLY A 34 7.87 0.63 -7.79
CA GLY A 34 8.26 1.97 -7.40
C GLY A 34 7.23 2.52 -6.42
N SER A 35 6.57 3.62 -6.77
CA SER A 35 5.49 4.19 -5.95
C SER A 35 4.10 3.83 -6.48
N ASN A 36 3.99 3.06 -7.56
CA ASN A 36 2.71 2.75 -8.19
C ASN A 36 2.11 1.46 -7.62
N ILE A 37 0.81 1.50 -7.33
CA ILE A 37 0.06 0.35 -6.80
C ILE A 37 -0.78 -0.23 -7.93
N TYR A 38 -0.64 -1.53 -8.16
CA TYR A 38 -1.36 -2.25 -9.24
C TYR A 38 -2.22 -3.35 -8.64
N LYS A 39 -3.39 -3.56 -9.24
CA LYS A 39 -4.19 -4.75 -8.95
C LYS A 39 -3.43 -6.00 -9.38
N LEU A 40 -3.84 -7.16 -8.87
CA LEU A 40 -3.19 -8.42 -9.22
C LEU A 40 -3.32 -8.75 -10.71
N ASN A 41 -4.29 -8.15 -11.40
CA ASN A 41 -4.45 -8.31 -12.86
C ASN A 41 -3.58 -7.32 -13.66
N GLY A 42 -2.81 -6.44 -12.99
CA GLY A 42 -1.91 -5.51 -13.64
C GLY A 42 -2.43 -4.09 -13.83
N ASP A 43 -3.66 -3.80 -13.42
CA ASP A 43 -4.23 -2.46 -13.57
C ASP A 43 -3.68 -1.50 -12.51
N LEU A 44 -3.24 -0.33 -12.94
CA LEU A 44 -2.78 0.72 -12.04
C LEU A 44 -3.99 1.31 -11.31
N VAL A 45 -3.94 1.33 -9.98
CA VAL A 45 -5.07 1.82 -9.17
C VAL A 45 -4.70 2.98 -8.25
N GLY A 46 -3.42 3.23 -8.04
CA GLY A 46 -3.01 4.34 -7.17
C GLY A 46 -1.51 4.41 -7.03
N HIS A 47 -1.06 5.24 -6.09
CA HIS A 47 0.36 5.40 -5.82
C HIS A 47 0.57 5.80 -4.36
N LEU A 48 1.79 5.57 -3.87
CA LEU A 48 2.22 5.98 -2.54
C LEU A 48 2.90 7.34 -2.63
N SER A 49 2.71 8.19 -1.64
CA SER A 49 3.29 9.52 -1.64
C SER A 49 4.79 9.51 -1.34
N ASP A 50 5.27 8.54 -0.59
CA ASP A 50 6.70 8.39 -0.29
C ASP A 50 7.05 6.92 -0.15
N THR A 51 7.96 6.45 -1.00
CA THR A 51 8.38 5.04 -1.01
C THR A 51 9.79 4.83 -0.46
N ARG A 52 10.49 5.89 -0.10
CA ARG A 52 11.88 5.78 0.38
C ARG A 52 11.98 5.37 1.84
N ALA A 53 10.96 5.66 2.63
CA ALA A 53 10.92 5.31 4.04
C ALA A 53 10.28 3.93 4.24
N LYS A 54 10.60 3.28 5.36
CA LYS A 54 9.93 2.04 5.73
C LYS A 54 8.46 2.27 6.03
N GLU A 55 8.10 3.46 6.51
CA GLU A 55 6.74 3.86 6.74
C GLU A 55 6.22 4.59 5.51
N LYS A 56 5.24 4.01 4.85
CA LYS A 56 4.65 4.54 3.63
C LYS A 56 3.28 5.09 3.95
N ARG A 57 3.00 6.30 3.48
CA ARG A 57 1.71 6.94 3.74
C ARG A 57 0.88 7.05 2.47
N LEU A 58 -0.42 6.88 2.64
CA LEU A 58 -1.41 7.09 1.58
C LEU A 58 -1.94 8.51 1.65
N ASP A 59 -2.29 9.08 0.51
CA ASP A 59 -3.08 10.30 0.48
C ASP A 59 -4.57 9.94 0.56
N LYS A 60 -5.43 10.95 0.69
CA LYS A 60 -6.87 10.70 0.86
C LYS A 60 -7.49 9.97 -0.32
N THR A 61 -6.99 10.21 -1.53
CA THR A 61 -7.55 9.56 -2.72
C THR A 61 -7.22 8.08 -2.77
N THR A 62 -6.12 7.68 -2.15
CA THR A 62 -5.66 6.29 -2.15
C THR A 62 -6.16 5.50 -0.93
N ASP A 63 -6.64 6.18 0.12
CA ASP A 63 -7.13 5.54 1.34
C ASP A 63 -8.21 4.50 1.06
N LYS A 64 -9.05 4.71 0.06
CA LYS A 64 -10.13 3.79 -0.27
C LYS A 64 -9.66 2.41 -0.69
N LEU A 65 -8.41 2.27 -1.11
CA LEU A 65 -7.83 0.98 -1.49
C LEU A 65 -7.53 0.11 -0.28
N PHE A 66 -7.46 0.70 0.90
CA PHE A 66 -7.06 0.03 2.14
C PHE A 66 -8.03 0.39 3.26
N PRO A 67 -9.24 -0.17 3.27
CA PRO A 67 -10.19 0.11 4.36
C PRO A 67 -9.59 -0.27 5.70
N SER A 68 -9.75 0.60 6.69
CA SER A 68 -9.15 0.42 8.02
C SER A 68 -10.06 -0.27 9.02
N THR A 69 -11.19 -0.76 8.62
CA THR A 69 -12.14 -1.46 9.51
C THR A 69 -11.85 -2.93 9.65
#